data_54fee2e6dc9c97cfd9e01ffade46899e
#
_entry.id   54fee2e6dc9c97cfd9e01ffade46899e
#
_cell.length_a   1.000
_cell.length_b   1.000
_cell.length_c   1.000
_cell.angle_alpha   90.00
_cell.angle_beta   90.00
_cell.angle_gamma   90.00
#
_symmetry.space_group_name_H-M   'P 1'
#
loop_
_entity.id
_entity.type
_entity.pdbx_description
1 polymer ?
#
loop_
_entity_poly.entity_id
_entity_poly.type
_entity_poly.pdbx_seq_one_letter_code
_entity_poly.pdbx_strand_id
1 'polypeptide(L)'
;MTLTFNLLAEPGTSAVVSGPLAELTHSLGRHFGSPAKPRYGSRELDPPNRLVYLLDHEYTQRGLSWERLKGADAGRAALLRAAAGQAGCESVLALAEVKETWDAYPAGDDPWDDYGYDEDEDDDSGDVGEDGDYVLQDLIDDEITLGWWTGPDGTGGEPISLRVHDYEVCASTASADLTPYDSQYEGYMGNYGNTLDRWYRRAAVVVWPRERAFAARGEAGSRWALEELRAGIARGDVDRARNQAQSLAPFWKHTRPQPELLDCALRVATGLDEAQTAATLLEPFQVGTLSPEHAGGLAAVAERYGTGWMHRVVDAWFASEHRLPSQQYEWTERLPELCAALRARRASAVARLLSAGVWAAVDSGLRLWTTTGSAEIRCAQLQQLALPLWHVLAAADEELRDGILAALLDRGDTVLECLMALLRHTAEVLPTAEWGGAGLDVLARDCADRLRAVCERPSRAADDWSVAWDACGCELCGVLGAFLGSRSRRVLEWPLAKEGRRHVHTRIDSAELPVRHRTRRQGRPYTLVLTKTQELFTREQAVRSQAAADLAWLMSLRARD
;
A
#
# COMPACT_ATOMS: atom_id res chain seq x y z
N MET A 1 26.85 -13.60 -17.03
CA MET A 1 26.35 -14.96 -17.39
C MET A 1 26.04 -14.96 -18.87
N THR A 2 26.88 -15.57 -19.70
CA THR A 2 26.67 -15.64 -21.15
C THR A 2 25.66 -16.74 -21.41
N LEU A 3 24.44 -16.40 -21.81
CA LEU A 3 23.46 -17.40 -22.30
C LEU A 3 23.88 -17.84 -23.71
N THR A 4 24.69 -18.91 -23.76
CA THR A 4 25.03 -19.59 -25.01
C THR A 4 23.89 -20.57 -25.30
N PHE A 5 23.03 -20.26 -26.26
CA PHE A 5 22.05 -21.22 -26.77
C PHE A 5 22.80 -22.26 -27.63
N ASN A 6 23.01 -23.46 -27.11
CA ASN A 6 23.45 -24.58 -27.92
C ASN A 6 22.25 -25.11 -28.72
N LEU A 7 22.20 -24.80 -29.98
CA LEU A 7 21.30 -25.45 -30.92
C LEU A 7 21.80 -26.91 -31.14
N LEU A 8 21.19 -27.86 -30.44
CA LEU A 8 21.37 -29.28 -30.67
C LEU A 8 20.46 -29.67 -31.84
N ALA A 9 21.02 -29.86 -33.02
CA ALA A 9 20.31 -30.49 -34.14
C ALA A 9 20.25 -32.01 -33.88
N GLU A 10 19.06 -32.60 -33.90
CA GLU A 10 18.93 -34.05 -33.91
C GLU A 10 19.53 -34.66 -35.17
N PRO A 11 20.31 -35.76 -35.04
CA PRO A 11 20.90 -36.41 -36.20
C PRO A 11 19.78 -37.05 -37.06
N GLY A 12 19.54 -36.53 -38.22
CA GLY A 12 18.59 -37.11 -39.20
C GLY A 12 17.69 -36.11 -39.92
N THR A 13 17.63 -34.86 -39.49
CA THR A 13 16.91 -33.82 -40.22
C THR A 13 17.83 -33.18 -41.25
N SER A 14 17.46 -33.29 -42.54
CA SER A 14 18.14 -32.60 -43.62
C SER A 14 18.16 -31.11 -43.30
N ALA A 15 19.34 -30.55 -43.06
CA ALA A 15 19.49 -29.13 -42.78
C ALA A 15 19.13 -28.37 -44.07
N VAL A 16 17.89 -27.87 -44.12
CA VAL A 16 17.61 -26.71 -44.96
C VAL A 16 18.50 -25.60 -44.39
N VAL A 17 19.49 -25.13 -45.14
CA VAL A 17 20.32 -23.99 -44.76
C VAL A 17 19.39 -22.78 -44.72
N SER A 18 18.72 -22.58 -43.61
CA SER A 18 17.92 -21.40 -43.33
C SER A 18 18.91 -20.27 -43.01
N GLY A 19 18.85 -19.18 -43.78
CA GLY A 19 19.67 -18.01 -43.47
C GLY A 19 19.28 -17.42 -42.10
N PRO A 20 20.12 -16.54 -41.49
CA PRO A 20 19.92 -15.98 -40.17
C PRO A 20 18.51 -15.39 -39.93
N LEU A 21 17.89 -14.89 -40.98
CA LEU A 21 16.51 -14.35 -40.91
C LEU A 21 15.47 -15.45 -40.62
N ALA A 22 15.58 -16.61 -41.28
CA ALA A 22 14.64 -17.70 -41.08
C ALA A 22 14.82 -18.36 -39.70
N GLU A 23 16.05 -18.48 -39.25
CA GLU A 23 16.37 -18.98 -37.88
C GLU A 23 15.81 -18.08 -36.81
N LEU A 24 15.97 -16.76 -36.96
CA LEU A 24 15.43 -15.78 -36.02
C LEU A 24 13.89 -15.75 -36.02
N THR A 25 13.28 -15.83 -37.22
CA THR A 25 11.82 -15.94 -37.37
C THR A 25 11.27 -17.18 -36.63
N HIS A 26 11.94 -18.33 -36.79
CA HIS A 26 11.58 -19.57 -36.10
C HIS A 26 11.75 -19.42 -34.57
N SER A 27 12.83 -18.77 -34.10
CA SER A 27 13.11 -18.54 -32.70
C SER A 27 12.06 -17.62 -32.04
N LEU A 28 11.60 -16.58 -32.73
CA LEU A 28 10.48 -15.75 -32.30
C LEU A 28 9.19 -16.56 -32.15
N GLY A 29 8.87 -17.41 -33.11
CA GLY A 29 7.70 -18.31 -33.03
C GLY A 29 7.76 -19.23 -31.82
N ARG A 30 8.94 -19.76 -31.48
CA ARG A 30 9.15 -20.59 -30.31
C ARG A 30 9.03 -19.77 -29.01
N HIS A 31 9.62 -18.57 -28.94
CA HIS A 31 9.55 -17.70 -27.77
C HIS A 31 8.10 -17.38 -27.40
N PHE A 32 7.27 -17.00 -28.37
CA PHE A 32 5.87 -16.67 -28.13
C PHE A 32 4.91 -17.87 -28.05
N GLY A 33 5.36 -19.06 -28.45
CA GLY A 33 4.56 -20.28 -28.41
C GLY A 33 4.89 -21.25 -27.28
N SER A 34 5.96 -21.01 -26.52
CA SER A 34 6.41 -21.91 -25.44
C SER A 34 6.22 -21.28 -24.07
N PRO A 35 5.89 -22.09 -23.04
CA PRO A 35 5.82 -21.61 -21.67
C PRO A 35 7.12 -20.92 -21.24
N ALA A 36 6.99 -19.81 -20.50
CA ALA A 36 8.12 -19.10 -19.95
C ALA A 36 8.65 -19.80 -18.69
N LYS A 37 9.98 -19.73 -18.50
CA LYS A 37 10.67 -20.23 -17.31
C LYS A 37 11.41 -19.07 -16.67
N PRO A 38 10.92 -18.53 -15.54
CA PRO A 38 11.63 -17.50 -14.83
C PRO A 38 12.95 -18.03 -14.24
N ARG A 39 13.93 -17.15 -14.08
CA ARG A 39 15.25 -17.45 -13.49
C ARG A 39 15.12 -18.03 -12.09
N TYR A 40 14.19 -17.47 -11.31
CA TYR A 40 13.90 -17.89 -9.94
C TYR A 40 12.47 -18.45 -9.88
N GLY A 41 12.36 -19.77 -9.69
CA GLY A 41 11.08 -20.44 -9.56
C GLY A 41 11.03 -21.77 -10.32
N SER A 42 10.12 -22.63 -9.91
CA SER A 42 9.94 -23.97 -10.52
C SER A 42 8.69 -24.07 -11.40
N ARG A 43 7.84 -23.04 -11.40
CA ARG A 43 6.57 -23.04 -12.12
C ARG A 43 6.74 -22.50 -13.52
N GLU A 44 6.28 -23.26 -14.52
CA GLU A 44 6.13 -22.72 -15.86
C GLU A 44 5.00 -21.70 -15.91
N LEU A 45 5.24 -20.60 -16.60
CA LEU A 45 4.30 -19.52 -16.83
C LEU A 45 3.73 -19.60 -18.25
N ASP A 46 2.68 -18.83 -18.53
CA ASP A 46 2.19 -18.63 -19.87
C ASP A 46 3.31 -18.11 -20.80
N PRO A 47 3.22 -18.33 -22.13
CA PRO A 47 4.19 -17.81 -23.06
C PRO A 47 4.34 -16.29 -22.94
N PRO A 48 5.57 -15.74 -23.09
CA PRO A 48 5.84 -14.31 -22.93
C PRO A 48 4.97 -13.44 -23.84
N ASN A 49 4.55 -12.28 -23.35
CA ASN A 49 3.78 -11.31 -24.15
C ASN A 49 4.68 -10.53 -25.12
N ARG A 50 5.97 -10.43 -24.82
CA ARG A 50 6.95 -9.64 -25.57
C ARG A 50 8.33 -10.28 -25.54
N LEU A 51 9.20 -9.78 -26.41
CA LEU A 51 10.63 -9.95 -26.36
C LEU A 51 11.28 -8.57 -26.33
N VAL A 52 12.19 -8.34 -25.40
CA VAL A 52 12.97 -7.10 -25.27
C VAL A 52 14.42 -7.44 -25.57
N TYR A 53 14.92 -6.99 -26.74
CA TYR A 53 16.31 -7.15 -27.13
C TYR A 53 17.07 -5.87 -26.82
N LEU A 54 17.97 -5.91 -25.82
CA LEU A 54 18.78 -4.78 -25.43
C LEU A 54 19.89 -4.49 -26.43
N LEU A 55 20.01 -3.24 -26.84
CA LEU A 55 21.06 -2.71 -27.71
C LEU A 55 22.28 -2.29 -26.90
N ASP A 56 23.44 -2.19 -27.56
CA ASP A 56 24.71 -1.94 -26.86
C ASP A 56 25.01 -0.44 -26.62
N HIS A 57 24.40 0.47 -27.43
CA HIS A 57 24.65 1.91 -27.31
C HIS A 57 23.53 2.65 -26.58
N GLU A 58 23.90 3.77 -25.98
CA GLU A 58 22.97 4.73 -25.44
C GLU A 58 22.33 5.60 -26.52
N TYR A 59 21.04 5.90 -26.33
CA TYR A 59 20.26 6.79 -27.17
C TYR A 59 19.43 7.73 -26.34
N THR A 60 19.17 8.90 -26.90
CA THR A 60 18.19 9.86 -26.34
C THR A 60 16.82 9.66 -27.01
N GLN A 61 15.75 10.10 -26.38
CA GLN A 61 14.40 10.06 -26.97
C GLN A 61 14.34 10.65 -28.40
N ARG A 62 15.07 11.77 -28.62
CA ARG A 62 15.15 12.43 -29.95
C ARG A 62 16.06 11.72 -30.93
N GLY A 63 17.01 10.94 -30.43
CA GLY A 63 18.00 10.22 -31.25
C GLY A 63 17.58 8.79 -31.59
N LEU A 64 16.59 8.24 -30.89
CA LEU A 64 16.16 6.86 -31.08
C LEU A 64 15.21 6.76 -32.27
N SER A 65 15.74 6.33 -33.40
CA SER A 65 14.97 5.96 -34.60
C SER A 65 15.68 4.85 -35.36
N TRP A 66 14.93 4.09 -36.11
CA TRP A 66 15.47 2.95 -36.88
C TRP A 66 16.64 3.31 -37.81
N GLU A 67 16.64 4.53 -38.35
CA GLU A 67 17.65 5.01 -39.29
C GLU A 67 18.90 5.59 -38.58
N ARG A 68 18.83 5.83 -37.28
CA ARG A 68 19.89 6.47 -36.49
C ARG A 68 20.56 5.51 -35.51
N LEU A 69 20.24 4.23 -35.57
CA LEU A 69 20.92 3.23 -34.75
C LEU A 69 22.40 3.14 -35.14
N LYS A 70 23.24 2.97 -34.13
CA LYS A 70 24.70 3.02 -34.27
C LYS A 70 25.29 1.62 -34.48
N GLY A 71 26.41 1.55 -35.19
CA GLY A 71 27.26 0.37 -35.27
C GLY A 71 26.54 -0.96 -35.49
N ALA A 72 26.80 -1.95 -34.69
CA ALA A 72 26.21 -3.28 -34.73
C ALA A 72 24.71 -3.28 -34.40
N ASP A 73 24.24 -2.31 -33.61
CA ASP A 73 22.81 -2.17 -33.25
C ASP A 73 21.93 -2.02 -34.47
N ALA A 74 22.37 -1.23 -35.46
CA ALA A 74 21.61 -1.03 -36.70
C ALA A 74 21.36 -2.35 -37.44
N GLY A 75 22.38 -3.19 -37.60
CA GLY A 75 22.27 -4.49 -38.28
C GLY A 75 21.39 -5.48 -37.52
N ARG A 76 21.59 -5.58 -36.21
CA ARG A 76 20.83 -6.48 -35.31
C ARG A 76 19.35 -6.09 -35.27
N ALA A 77 19.07 -4.80 -35.06
CA ALA A 77 17.71 -4.28 -35.02
C ALA A 77 16.98 -4.44 -36.36
N ALA A 78 17.67 -4.22 -37.53
CA ALA A 78 17.11 -4.43 -38.85
C ALA A 78 16.75 -5.91 -39.08
N LEU A 79 17.62 -6.84 -38.67
CA LEU A 79 17.37 -8.28 -38.79
C LEU A 79 16.20 -8.72 -37.93
N LEU A 80 16.18 -8.26 -36.66
CA LEU A 80 15.09 -8.57 -35.71
C LEU A 80 13.74 -8.01 -36.19
N ARG A 81 13.73 -6.77 -36.72
CA ARG A 81 12.53 -6.14 -37.28
C ARG A 81 12.00 -6.93 -38.51
N ALA A 82 12.90 -7.38 -39.40
CA ALA A 82 12.54 -8.19 -40.54
C ALA A 82 11.97 -9.55 -40.12
N ALA A 83 12.61 -10.22 -39.15
CA ALA A 83 12.14 -11.49 -38.60
C ALA A 83 10.78 -11.34 -37.91
N ALA A 84 10.59 -10.29 -37.11
CA ALA A 84 9.32 -9.96 -36.49
C ALA A 84 8.19 -9.79 -37.52
N GLY A 85 8.46 -9.05 -38.59
CA GLY A 85 7.50 -8.89 -39.69
C GLY A 85 7.09 -10.22 -40.33
N GLN A 86 8.04 -11.15 -40.55
CA GLN A 86 7.76 -12.50 -41.09
C GLN A 86 7.01 -13.38 -40.08
N ALA A 87 7.29 -13.23 -38.77
CA ALA A 87 6.62 -13.95 -37.71
C ALA A 87 5.21 -13.40 -37.36
N GLY A 88 4.70 -12.39 -38.07
CA GLY A 88 3.42 -11.75 -37.75
C GLY A 88 3.45 -10.87 -36.50
N CYS A 89 4.63 -10.44 -36.10
CA CYS A 89 4.84 -9.57 -34.94
C CYS A 89 4.94 -8.09 -35.35
N GLU A 90 4.78 -7.22 -34.36
CA GLU A 90 5.11 -5.79 -34.41
C GLU A 90 6.40 -5.56 -33.64
N SER A 91 7.11 -4.48 -33.97
CA SER A 91 8.32 -4.09 -33.26
C SER A 91 8.41 -2.58 -33.10
N VAL A 92 8.89 -2.13 -31.93
CA VAL A 92 9.16 -0.74 -31.61
C VAL A 92 10.56 -0.60 -31.02
N LEU A 93 11.09 0.62 -31.01
CA LEU A 93 12.30 0.96 -30.26
C LEU A 93 11.90 1.54 -28.92
N ALA A 94 12.64 1.18 -27.86
CA ALA A 94 12.41 1.67 -26.51
C ALA A 94 13.73 2.14 -25.86
N LEU A 95 13.61 3.03 -24.86
CA LEU A 95 14.69 3.33 -23.92
C LEU A 95 14.53 2.43 -22.71
N ALA A 96 15.62 1.79 -22.33
CA ALA A 96 15.69 0.88 -21.20
C ALA A 96 16.69 1.41 -20.16
N GLU A 97 16.31 1.30 -18.90
CA GLU A 97 17.21 1.40 -17.77
C GLU A 97 17.41 0.00 -17.19
N VAL A 98 18.66 -0.37 -16.97
CA VAL A 98 19.03 -1.63 -16.32
C VAL A 98 19.69 -1.28 -15.01
N LYS A 99 19.17 -1.79 -13.91
CA LYS A 99 19.79 -1.76 -12.60
C LYS A 99 20.31 -3.15 -12.29
N GLU A 100 21.58 -3.27 -11.93
CA GLU A 100 22.18 -4.51 -11.44
C GLU A 100 22.66 -4.29 -10.00
N THR A 101 22.34 -5.20 -9.10
CA THR A 101 22.83 -5.23 -7.73
C THR A 101 23.82 -6.38 -7.61
N TRP A 102 25.06 -6.06 -7.33
CA TRP A 102 26.18 -6.99 -7.23
C TRP A 102 26.62 -7.16 -5.77
N ASP A 103 27.02 -8.37 -5.39
CA ASP A 103 27.88 -8.56 -4.23
C ASP A 103 29.28 -8.01 -4.59
N ALA A 104 29.78 -7.07 -3.79
CA ALA A 104 30.99 -6.34 -4.13
C ALA A 104 31.76 -5.91 -2.85
N TYR A 105 33.06 -5.78 -2.97
CA TYR A 105 33.91 -5.23 -1.92
C TYR A 105 34.93 -4.24 -2.49
N PRO A 106 35.45 -3.27 -1.69
CA PRO A 106 36.44 -2.31 -2.14
C PRO A 106 37.70 -3.00 -2.66
N ALA A 107 38.24 -2.51 -3.78
CA ALA A 107 39.47 -3.05 -4.34
C ALA A 107 40.64 -2.71 -3.39
N GLY A 108 41.15 -3.70 -2.70
CA GLY A 108 42.20 -3.55 -1.67
C GLY A 108 41.82 -4.17 -0.35
N ASP A 109 40.57 -4.40 -0.08
CA ASP A 109 40.07 -5.19 1.04
C ASP A 109 39.88 -6.64 0.56
N ASP A 110 40.84 -7.52 0.87
CA ASP A 110 40.64 -8.95 0.69
C ASP A 110 39.70 -9.43 1.84
N PRO A 111 38.46 -9.93 1.57
CA PRO A 111 37.56 -10.37 2.62
C PRO A 111 38.13 -11.50 3.50
N TRP A 112 39.27 -12.08 3.12
CA TRP A 112 39.90 -13.17 3.83
C TRP A 112 41.11 -12.72 4.68
N ASP A 113 41.53 -11.44 4.63
CA ASP A 113 42.73 -10.93 5.33
C ASP A 113 42.42 -10.35 6.73
N ASP A 114 41.13 -10.19 7.12
CA ASP A 114 40.76 -9.56 8.37
C ASP A 114 40.24 -10.57 9.43
N TYR A 115 41.19 -11.31 10.04
CA TYR A 115 41.02 -11.83 11.39
C TYR A 115 41.94 -11.05 12.39
N GLY A 116 42.07 -9.76 12.18
CA GLY A 116 42.76 -8.86 13.09
C GLY A 116 41.80 -7.86 13.71
N TYR A 117 41.45 -8.06 14.99
CA TYR A 117 40.73 -7.07 15.80
C TYR A 117 41.68 -5.86 16.01
N ASP A 118 41.36 -4.73 15.42
CA ASP A 118 41.77 -3.42 15.93
C ASP A 118 40.54 -2.52 15.96
N GLU A 119 40.11 -2.24 17.20
CA GLU A 119 39.12 -1.20 17.53
C GLU A 119 39.78 0.17 17.31
N ASP A 120 38.96 1.13 16.88
CA ASP A 120 39.19 2.56 16.75
C ASP A 120 39.63 3.04 15.35
N GLU A 121 38.60 3.46 14.57
CA GLU A 121 38.71 4.72 13.83
C GLU A 121 37.30 5.14 13.38
N ASP A 122 36.77 6.21 14.01
CA ASP A 122 35.71 7.05 13.47
C ASP A 122 36.15 7.53 12.09
N ASP A 123 35.48 7.12 11.03
CA ASP A 123 35.76 7.70 9.73
C ASP A 123 34.48 8.12 8.99
N ASP A 124 34.58 9.37 8.74
CA ASP A 124 33.96 10.33 7.88
C ASP A 124 33.51 9.73 6.53
N SER A 125 32.32 10.12 6.09
CA SER A 125 31.73 9.87 4.79
C SER A 125 32.76 9.98 3.65
N GLY A 126 33.34 8.86 3.28
CA GLY A 126 34.23 8.76 2.13
C GLY A 126 33.52 8.99 0.82
N ASP A 127 34.07 9.90 0.06
CA ASP A 127 33.80 10.25 -1.32
C ASP A 127 33.55 8.99 -2.17
N VAL A 128 32.48 8.97 -2.96
CA VAL A 128 32.12 7.86 -3.86
C VAL A 128 33.22 7.72 -4.91
N GLY A 129 34.09 6.71 -4.75
CA GLY A 129 35.13 6.39 -5.71
C GLY A 129 34.62 6.08 -7.10
N GLU A 130 35.44 6.35 -8.13
CA GLU A 130 35.15 5.94 -9.51
C GLU A 130 34.99 4.39 -9.57
N ASP A 131 34.23 3.90 -10.52
CA ASP A 131 33.78 2.50 -10.71
C ASP A 131 34.89 1.40 -10.73
N GLY A 132 36.17 1.79 -10.67
CA GLY A 132 37.34 0.92 -10.57
C GLY A 132 37.74 0.48 -9.16
N ASP A 133 37.09 1.03 -8.14
CA ASP A 133 37.49 0.81 -6.74
C ASP A 133 36.82 -0.42 -6.10
N TYR A 134 35.93 -1.15 -6.84
CA TYR A 134 35.20 -2.30 -6.31
C TYR A 134 35.41 -3.57 -7.15
N VAL A 135 35.52 -4.71 -6.46
CA VAL A 135 35.55 -6.04 -7.06
C VAL A 135 34.15 -6.64 -7.02
N LEU A 136 33.58 -6.91 -8.19
CA LEU A 136 32.27 -7.58 -8.32
C LEU A 136 32.42 -9.08 -8.11
N GLN A 137 31.54 -9.69 -7.33
CA GLN A 137 31.43 -11.14 -7.14
C GLN A 137 30.22 -11.69 -7.88
N ASP A 138 29.11 -11.87 -7.16
CA ASP A 138 27.90 -12.46 -7.70
C ASP A 138 26.83 -11.40 -8.01
N LEU A 139 26.13 -11.54 -9.13
CA LEU A 139 24.93 -10.75 -9.43
C LEU A 139 23.79 -11.23 -8.53
N ILE A 140 23.38 -10.37 -7.60
CA ILE A 140 22.30 -10.65 -6.64
C ILE A 140 20.95 -10.46 -7.28
N ASP A 141 20.73 -9.31 -7.96
CA ASP A 141 19.45 -8.95 -8.59
C ASP A 141 19.67 -8.08 -9.82
N ASP A 142 18.73 -8.15 -10.76
CA ASP A 142 18.69 -7.30 -11.93
C ASP A 142 17.26 -6.82 -12.21
N GLU A 143 17.10 -5.53 -12.46
CA GLU A 143 15.84 -4.90 -12.80
C GLU A 143 15.96 -4.15 -14.12
N ILE A 144 15.04 -4.42 -15.05
CA ILE A 144 14.99 -3.76 -16.36
C ILE A 144 13.66 -3.03 -16.48
N THR A 145 13.73 -1.72 -16.72
CA THR A 145 12.56 -0.88 -16.89
C THR A 145 12.62 -0.14 -18.22
N LEU A 146 11.54 -0.20 -18.99
CA LEU A 146 11.37 0.62 -20.19
C LEU A 146 10.65 1.92 -19.79
N GLY A 147 11.29 3.07 -20.07
CA GLY A 147 10.79 4.40 -19.71
C GLY A 147 10.17 5.19 -20.86
N TRP A 148 10.41 4.76 -22.10
CA TRP A 148 9.90 5.40 -23.30
C TRP A 148 9.98 4.46 -24.50
N TRP A 149 9.05 4.57 -25.48
CA TRP A 149 9.13 3.85 -26.75
C TRP A 149 8.63 4.66 -27.94
N THR A 150 9.00 4.24 -29.17
CA THR A 150 8.50 4.84 -30.40
C THR A 150 7.07 4.38 -30.72
N GLY A 151 6.37 5.13 -31.55
CA GLY A 151 5.13 4.67 -32.15
C GLY A 151 5.35 3.42 -33.02
N PRO A 152 4.28 2.67 -33.35
CA PRO A 152 4.37 1.46 -34.18
C PRO A 152 4.89 1.72 -35.60
N ASP A 153 4.65 2.91 -36.11
CA ASP A 153 5.16 3.39 -37.43
C ASP A 153 6.63 3.86 -37.36
N GLY A 154 7.21 3.91 -36.14
CA GLY A 154 8.56 4.39 -35.90
C GLY A 154 8.66 5.90 -35.78
N THR A 155 7.53 6.61 -35.82
CA THR A 155 7.46 8.06 -35.63
C THR A 155 6.90 8.43 -34.26
N GLY A 156 7.31 9.59 -33.73
CA GLY A 156 6.88 10.01 -32.41
C GLY A 156 7.36 9.09 -31.30
N GLY A 157 6.67 9.15 -30.17
CA GLY A 157 6.92 8.29 -29.01
C GLY A 157 6.20 8.80 -27.78
N GLU A 158 6.08 7.93 -26.79
CA GLU A 158 5.39 8.24 -25.53
C GLU A 158 6.19 7.72 -24.34
N PRO A 159 6.10 8.38 -23.18
CA PRO A 159 6.63 7.87 -21.94
C PRO A 159 5.81 6.65 -21.50
N ILE A 160 6.51 5.64 -21.00
CA ILE A 160 5.93 4.42 -20.45
C ILE A 160 6.59 4.10 -19.12
N SER A 161 6.03 3.15 -18.38
CA SER A 161 6.65 2.55 -17.20
C SER A 161 6.37 1.06 -17.23
N LEU A 162 7.33 0.30 -17.74
CA LEU A 162 7.17 -1.13 -17.92
C LEU A 162 8.37 -1.87 -17.35
N ARG A 163 8.14 -2.66 -16.30
CA ARG A 163 9.13 -3.61 -15.80
C ARG A 163 9.17 -4.84 -16.72
N VAL A 164 10.37 -5.22 -17.15
CA VAL A 164 10.61 -6.37 -18.03
C VAL A 164 11.05 -7.56 -17.17
N HIS A 165 10.46 -8.72 -17.41
CA HIS A 165 10.84 -9.94 -16.73
C HIS A 165 12.08 -10.59 -17.36
N ASP A 166 12.85 -11.34 -16.59
CA ASP A 166 14.06 -12.04 -17.01
C ASP A 166 13.85 -12.97 -18.22
N TYR A 167 12.68 -13.59 -18.34
CA TYR A 167 12.32 -14.47 -19.45
C TYR A 167 11.84 -13.73 -20.72
N GLU A 168 11.66 -12.41 -20.65
CA GLU A 168 11.28 -11.55 -21.76
C GLU A 168 12.49 -10.85 -22.40
N VAL A 169 13.67 -10.89 -21.76
CA VAL A 169 14.83 -10.10 -22.16
C VAL A 169 15.94 -10.94 -22.76
N CYS A 170 16.63 -10.37 -23.76
CA CYS A 170 17.92 -10.88 -24.26
C CYS A 170 18.82 -9.73 -24.70
N ALA A 171 20.12 -9.99 -24.72
CA ALA A 171 21.15 -9.04 -25.15
C ALA A 171 22.32 -9.80 -25.80
N SER A 172 23.06 -9.13 -26.69
CA SER A 172 24.35 -9.64 -27.18
C SER A 172 25.48 -9.38 -26.24
N THR A 173 25.45 -8.23 -25.55
CA THR A 173 26.44 -7.78 -24.58
C THR A 173 25.77 -7.69 -23.23
N ALA A 174 26.35 -8.31 -22.20
CA ALA A 174 25.87 -8.18 -20.84
C ALA A 174 26.01 -6.71 -20.37
N SER A 175 25.13 -6.25 -19.48
CA SER A 175 25.22 -4.87 -18.98
C SER A 175 26.50 -4.66 -18.16
N ALA A 176 26.94 -5.67 -17.42
CA ALA A 176 28.21 -5.65 -16.70
C ALA A 176 29.46 -5.40 -17.57
N ASP A 177 29.39 -5.69 -18.90
CA ASP A 177 30.46 -5.41 -19.85
C ASP A 177 30.43 -3.96 -20.39
N LEU A 178 29.44 -3.16 -19.99
CA LEU A 178 29.28 -1.76 -20.37
C LEU A 178 29.66 -0.84 -19.21
N THR A 179 29.93 0.42 -19.51
CA THR A 179 30.15 1.44 -18.46
C THR A 179 28.81 1.86 -17.86
N PRO A 180 28.60 1.73 -16.54
CA PRO A 180 27.42 2.26 -15.88
C PRO A 180 27.42 3.80 -15.94
N TYR A 181 26.25 4.41 -15.93
CA TYR A 181 26.17 5.87 -15.85
C TYR A 181 26.06 6.36 -14.40
N ASP A 182 25.78 5.43 -13.48
CA ASP A 182 25.69 5.70 -12.05
C ASP A 182 26.00 4.41 -11.29
N SER A 183 26.63 4.54 -10.12
CA SER A 183 27.00 3.44 -9.24
C SER A 183 26.87 3.87 -7.78
N GLN A 184 26.31 3.02 -6.95
CA GLN A 184 26.15 3.28 -5.52
C GLN A 184 26.56 2.05 -4.70
N TYR A 185 27.56 2.22 -3.86
CA TYR A 185 27.99 1.18 -2.94
C TYR A 185 27.30 1.32 -1.59
N GLU A 186 26.81 0.20 -1.05
CA GLU A 186 26.30 0.09 0.30
C GLU A 186 27.20 -0.85 1.10
N GLY A 187 27.92 -0.30 2.07
CA GLY A 187 28.81 -1.05 2.94
C GLY A 187 28.07 -2.02 3.87
N TYR A 188 28.82 -2.74 4.69
CA TYR A 188 28.27 -3.75 5.60
C TYR A 188 27.32 -3.15 6.65
N MET A 189 26.09 -3.61 6.66
CA MET A 189 25.00 -3.16 7.55
C MET A 189 24.51 -4.29 8.49
N GLY A 190 25.41 -5.07 9.04
CA GLY A 190 25.08 -6.20 9.89
C GLY A 190 24.75 -7.47 9.08
N ASN A 191 23.46 -7.81 8.90
CA ASN A 191 23.06 -8.97 8.07
C ASN A 191 22.91 -8.63 6.57
N TYR A 192 23.19 -7.37 6.18
CA TYR A 192 23.05 -6.84 4.82
C TYR A 192 24.29 -5.99 4.51
N GLY A 193 24.48 -5.72 3.24
CA GLY A 193 25.50 -4.80 2.77
C GLY A 193 26.54 -5.50 1.89
N ASN A 194 27.62 -4.79 1.61
CA ASN A 194 28.61 -5.15 0.61
C ASN A 194 28.00 -5.30 -0.77
N THR A 195 27.05 -4.43 -1.11
CA THR A 195 26.39 -4.45 -2.41
C THR A 195 26.75 -3.21 -3.21
N LEU A 196 26.96 -3.39 -4.51
CA LEU A 196 27.14 -2.31 -5.47
C LEU A 196 25.98 -2.32 -6.46
N ASP A 197 25.16 -1.28 -6.41
CA ASP A 197 24.15 -1.00 -7.40
C ASP A 197 24.79 -0.27 -8.57
N ARG A 198 24.50 -0.73 -9.82
CA ARG A 198 24.97 -0.13 -11.07
C ARG A 198 23.80 0.12 -12.00
N TRP A 199 23.74 1.31 -12.60
CA TRP A 199 22.70 1.69 -13.53
C TRP A 199 23.24 1.92 -14.93
N TYR A 200 22.55 1.34 -15.93
CA TYR A 200 22.93 1.43 -17.34
C TYR A 200 21.76 1.97 -18.14
N ARG A 201 22.05 2.96 -19.01
CA ARG A 201 21.11 3.44 -20.02
C ARG A 201 21.33 2.67 -21.28
N ARG A 202 20.31 1.95 -21.70
CA ARG A 202 20.32 1.18 -22.96
C ARG A 202 19.12 1.58 -23.82
N ALA A 203 19.14 1.16 -25.08
CA ALA A 203 17.93 1.08 -25.89
C ALA A 203 17.55 -0.39 -26.10
N ALA A 204 16.36 -0.61 -26.59
CA ALA A 204 15.86 -1.95 -26.89
C ALA A 204 15.03 -1.97 -28.16
N VAL A 205 15.01 -3.14 -28.81
CA VAL A 205 13.97 -3.51 -29.77
C VAL A 205 12.95 -4.36 -29.02
N VAL A 206 11.71 -3.87 -28.92
CA VAL A 206 10.61 -4.60 -28.27
C VAL A 206 9.74 -5.22 -29.37
N VAL A 207 9.50 -6.52 -29.28
CA VAL A 207 8.73 -7.29 -30.26
C VAL A 207 7.57 -8.00 -29.56
N TRP A 208 6.39 -7.99 -30.15
CA TRP A 208 5.22 -8.75 -29.70
C TRP A 208 4.37 -9.27 -30.86
N PRO A 209 3.63 -10.38 -30.70
CA PRO A 209 2.65 -10.83 -31.67
C PRO A 209 1.55 -9.78 -31.89
N ARG A 210 1.14 -9.54 -33.13
CA ARG A 210 0.11 -8.54 -33.46
C ARG A 210 -1.19 -8.76 -32.71
N GLU A 211 -1.56 -10.00 -32.46
CA GLU A 211 -2.74 -10.39 -31.68
C GLU A 211 -2.65 -10.00 -30.21
N ARG A 212 -1.42 -9.86 -29.66
CA ARG A 212 -1.15 -9.43 -28.28
C ARG A 212 -0.78 -7.95 -28.17
N ALA A 213 -0.76 -7.22 -29.28
CA ALA A 213 -0.29 -5.82 -29.32
C ALA A 213 -1.04 -4.92 -28.32
N PHE A 214 -2.35 -5.09 -28.19
CA PHE A 214 -3.13 -4.30 -27.25
C PHE A 214 -2.74 -4.58 -25.79
N ALA A 215 -2.61 -5.86 -25.41
CA ALA A 215 -2.20 -6.25 -24.07
C ALA A 215 -0.77 -5.77 -23.74
N ALA A 216 0.19 -5.99 -24.67
CA ALA A 216 1.58 -5.59 -24.50
C ALA A 216 1.74 -4.06 -24.31
N ARG A 217 0.97 -3.26 -25.07
CA ARG A 217 0.98 -1.80 -24.95
C ARG A 217 0.19 -1.32 -23.74
N GLY A 218 -0.92 -1.98 -23.41
CA GLY A 218 -1.76 -1.64 -22.27
C GLY A 218 -1.06 -1.85 -20.93
N GLU A 219 -0.20 -2.85 -20.85
CA GLU A 219 0.63 -3.08 -19.65
C GLU A 219 1.65 -1.96 -19.43
N ALA A 220 2.21 -1.42 -20.50
CA ALA A 220 3.14 -0.30 -20.46
C ALA A 220 2.48 1.07 -20.22
N GLY A 221 1.19 1.21 -20.55
CA GLY A 221 0.49 2.48 -20.49
C GLY A 221 -1.01 2.35 -20.27
N SER A 222 -1.46 2.38 -19.00
CA SER A 222 -2.89 2.29 -18.65
C SER A 222 -3.73 3.42 -19.24
N ARG A 223 -3.19 4.62 -19.37
CA ARG A 223 -3.88 5.75 -20.03
C ARG A 223 -4.18 5.42 -21.49
N TRP A 224 -3.18 5.00 -22.23
CA TRP A 224 -3.34 4.61 -23.63
C TRP A 224 -4.39 3.51 -23.80
N ALA A 225 -4.34 2.47 -22.94
CA ALA A 225 -5.29 1.36 -23.01
C ALA A 225 -6.74 1.83 -22.82
N LEU A 226 -6.99 2.65 -21.81
CA LEU A 226 -8.33 3.17 -21.53
C LEU A 226 -8.83 4.12 -22.62
N GLU A 227 -7.96 4.97 -23.19
CA GLU A 227 -8.30 5.86 -24.29
C GLU A 227 -8.65 5.09 -25.58
N GLU A 228 -7.90 4.02 -25.91
CA GLU A 228 -8.19 3.16 -27.04
C GLU A 228 -9.50 2.39 -26.87
N LEU A 229 -9.75 1.83 -25.67
CA LEU A 229 -11.03 1.18 -25.37
C LEU A 229 -12.19 2.15 -25.52
N ARG A 230 -12.06 3.37 -24.96
CA ARG A 230 -13.06 4.43 -25.09
C ARG A 230 -13.32 4.80 -26.55
N ALA A 231 -12.25 4.97 -27.34
CA ALA A 231 -12.36 5.27 -28.76
C ALA A 231 -13.02 4.13 -29.55
N GLY A 232 -12.71 2.87 -29.24
CA GLY A 232 -13.36 1.69 -29.82
C GLY A 232 -14.86 1.65 -29.55
N ILE A 233 -15.26 1.85 -28.29
CA ILE A 233 -16.66 1.92 -27.88
C ILE A 233 -17.39 3.06 -28.61
N ALA A 234 -16.77 4.25 -28.69
CA ALA A 234 -17.36 5.40 -29.39
C ALA A 234 -17.57 5.16 -30.89
N ARG A 235 -16.74 4.30 -31.52
CA ARG A 235 -16.91 3.86 -32.92
C ARG A 235 -17.97 2.76 -33.09
N GLY A 236 -18.50 2.21 -32.01
CA GLY A 236 -19.45 1.10 -32.03
C GLY A 236 -18.79 -0.29 -32.04
N ASP A 237 -17.48 -0.39 -31.92
CA ASP A 237 -16.71 -1.64 -31.93
C ASP A 237 -16.69 -2.31 -30.54
N VAL A 238 -17.86 -2.49 -29.90
CA VAL A 238 -17.98 -2.93 -28.50
C VAL A 238 -17.40 -4.34 -28.31
N ASP A 239 -17.63 -5.27 -29.23
CA ASP A 239 -17.08 -6.64 -29.14
C ASP A 239 -15.55 -6.64 -29.16
N ARG A 240 -14.95 -5.83 -30.02
CA ARG A 240 -13.50 -5.67 -30.06
C ARG A 240 -12.97 -5.04 -28.77
N ALA A 241 -13.62 -3.97 -28.29
CA ALA A 241 -13.24 -3.31 -27.05
C ALA A 241 -13.34 -4.26 -25.84
N ARG A 242 -14.38 -5.12 -25.79
CA ARG A 242 -14.51 -6.15 -24.77
C ARG A 242 -13.36 -7.14 -24.80
N ASN A 243 -13.03 -7.72 -25.97
CA ASN A 243 -11.93 -8.66 -26.13
C ASN A 243 -10.58 -8.03 -25.76
N GLN A 244 -10.36 -6.77 -26.13
CA GLN A 244 -9.20 -6.00 -25.76
C GLN A 244 -9.15 -5.78 -24.23
N ALA A 245 -10.24 -5.38 -23.61
CA ALA A 245 -10.32 -5.21 -22.17
C ALA A 245 -10.06 -6.53 -21.39
N GLN A 246 -10.60 -7.65 -21.90
CA GLN A 246 -10.32 -8.98 -21.33
C GLN A 246 -8.83 -9.35 -21.41
N SER A 247 -8.13 -8.95 -22.48
CA SER A 247 -6.69 -9.21 -22.62
C SER A 247 -5.82 -8.46 -21.61
N LEU A 248 -6.35 -7.45 -20.91
CA LEU A 248 -5.65 -6.75 -19.83
C LEU A 248 -5.71 -7.53 -18.49
N ALA A 249 -6.70 -8.41 -18.30
CA ALA A 249 -6.98 -9.05 -17.01
C ALA A 249 -5.76 -9.70 -16.33
N PRO A 250 -4.81 -10.36 -17.03
CA PRO A 250 -3.67 -11.02 -16.37
C PRO A 250 -2.78 -10.10 -15.54
N PHE A 251 -2.62 -8.85 -15.96
CA PHE A 251 -1.72 -7.89 -15.33
C PHE A 251 -2.45 -6.66 -14.75
N TRP A 252 -3.67 -6.36 -15.20
CA TRP A 252 -4.37 -5.12 -14.89
C TRP A 252 -4.55 -4.87 -13.39
N LYS A 253 -4.85 -5.89 -12.61
CA LYS A 253 -4.99 -5.79 -11.14
C LYS A 253 -3.70 -5.35 -10.42
N HIS A 254 -2.54 -5.54 -11.05
CA HIS A 254 -1.25 -5.15 -10.52
C HIS A 254 -0.78 -3.77 -11.01
N THR A 255 -1.49 -3.19 -11.98
CA THR A 255 -1.23 -1.80 -12.39
C THR A 255 -1.66 -0.85 -11.28
N ARG A 256 -0.98 0.29 -11.21
CA ARG A 256 -1.38 1.41 -10.33
C ARG A 256 -1.75 2.58 -11.24
N PRO A 257 -2.94 2.58 -11.84
CA PRO A 257 -3.34 3.65 -12.72
C PRO A 257 -3.39 4.96 -11.94
N GLN A 258 -3.05 6.04 -12.64
CA GLN A 258 -3.14 7.38 -12.06
C GLN A 258 -4.60 7.67 -11.67
N PRO A 259 -4.85 8.32 -10.52
CA PRO A 259 -6.21 8.62 -10.03
C PRO A 259 -7.11 9.29 -11.07
N GLU A 260 -6.53 10.15 -11.92
CA GLU A 260 -7.23 10.89 -12.98
C GLU A 260 -7.81 9.98 -14.07
N LEU A 261 -7.39 8.72 -14.14
CA LEU A 261 -7.89 7.75 -15.12
C LEU A 261 -9.22 7.11 -14.71
N LEU A 262 -9.67 7.29 -13.46
CA LEU A 262 -10.90 6.67 -12.98
C LEU A 262 -12.14 7.10 -13.79
N ASP A 263 -12.25 8.39 -14.13
CA ASP A 263 -13.38 8.86 -14.97
C ASP A 263 -13.39 8.18 -16.34
N CYS A 264 -12.23 8.02 -16.98
CA CYS A 264 -12.11 7.29 -18.24
C CYS A 264 -12.48 5.80 -18.06
N ALA A 265 -11.99 5.15 -17.01
CA ALA A 265 -12.30 3.76 -16.69
C ALA A 265 -13.80 3.54 -16.45
N LEU A 266 -14.46 4.43 -15.71
CA LEU A 266 -15.91 4.39 -15.49
C LEU A 266 -16.70 4.53 -16.80
N ARG A 267 -16.29 5.41 -17.70
CA ARG A 267 -16.91 5.57 -19.03
C ARG A 267 -16.72 4.31 -19.90
N VAL A 268 -15.51 3.76 -19.90
CA VAL A 268 -15.24 2.50 -20.60
C VAL A 268 -16.08 1.37 -20.02
N ALA A 269 -16.07 1.20 -18.70
CA ALA A 269 -16.88 0.19 -18.00
C ALA A 269 -18.38 0.33 -18.34
N THR A 270 -18.91 1.56 -18.37
CA THR A 270 -20.32 1.81 -18.75
C THR A 270 -20.61 1.41 -20.20
N GLY A 271 -19.66 1.61 -21.11
CA GLY A 271 -19.81 1.30 -22.53
C GLY A 271 -19.65 -0.17 -22.90
N LEU A 272 -19.03 -0.97 -22.03
CA LEU A 272 -18.95 -2.43 -22.21
C LEU A 272 -20.32 -3.08 -21.96
N ASP A 273 -20.52 -4.25 -22.57
CA ASP A 273 -21.75 -5.06 -22.44
C ASP A 273 -21.58 -6.27 -21.50
N GLU A 274 -20.39 -6.40 -20.87
CA GLU A 274 -20.05 -7.49 -19.97
C GLU A 274 -19.62 -7.02 -18.59
N ALA A 275 -20.40 -7.44 -17.58
CA ALA A 275 -20.24 -7.00 -16.19
C ALA A 275 -18.90 -7.43 -15.55
N GLN A 276 -18.36 -8.61 -15.91
CA GLN A 276 -17.10 -9.10 -15.34
C GLN A 276 -15.93 -8.30 -15.86
N THR A 277 -15.84 -8.06 -17.16
CA THR A 277 -14.78 -7.25 -17.77
C THR A 277 -14.81 -5.81 -17.24
N ALA A 278 -16.01 -5.23 -17.06
CA ALA A 278 -16.18 -3.92 -16.46
C ALA A 278 -15.66 -3.88 -15.00
N ALA A 279 -15.92 -4.92 -14.21
CA ALA A 279 -15.41 -5.01 -12.83
C ALA A 279 -13.87 -5.12 -12.83
N THR A 280 -13.29 -5.96 -13.69
CA THR A 280 -11.84 -6.10 -13.81
C THR A 280 -11.15 -4.78 -14.15
N LEU A 281 -11.73 -3.95 -15.04
CA LEU A 281 -11.18 -2.64 -15.37
C LEU A 281 -11.17 -1.67 -14.19
N LEU A 282 -12.11 -1.80 -13.27
CA LEU A 282 -12.21 -0.93 -12.10
C LEU A 282 -11.46 -1.47 -10.88
N GLU A 283 -10.99 -2.73 -10.90
CA GLU A 283 -10.31 -3.39 -9.79
C GLU A 283 -9.06 -2.66 -9.28
N PRO A 284 -8.17 -2.08 -10.13
CA PRO A 284 -6.96 -1.42 -9.65
C PRO A 284 -7.17 -0.09 -8.92
N PHE A 285 -8.37 0.48 -9.01
CA PHE A 285 -8.68 1.73 -8.33
C PHE A 285 -9.02 1.49 -6.86
N GLN A 286 -8.95 2.55 -6.07
CA GLN A 286 -9.19 2.51 -4.63
C GLN A 286 -10.16 3.61 -4.23
N VAL A 287 -10.83 3.45 -3.08
CA VAL A 287 -11.74 4.48 -2.55
C VAL A 287 -11.07 5.83 -2.38
N GLY A 288 -9.78 5.86 -2.06
CA GLY A 288 -9.01 7.08 -1.91
C GLY A 288 -8.89 7.93 -3.18
N THR A 289 -9.19 7.37 -4.36
CA THR A 289 -9.19 8.11 -5.64
C THR A 289 -10.51 8.83 -5.92
N LEU A 290 -11.57 8.53 -5.13
CA LEU A 290 -12.89 9.07 -5.36
C LEU A 290 -12.97 10.58 -5.06
N SER A 291 -13.73 11.27 -5.93
CA SER A 291 -14.06 12.70 -5.81
C SER A 291 -15.48 12.96 -6.32
N PRO A 292 -16.07 14.13 -6.07
CA PRO A 292 -17.42 14.48 -6.52
C PRO A 292 -17.60 14.41 -8.05
N GLU A 293 -16.55 14.64 -8.83
CA GLU A 293 -16.58 14.55 -10.29
C GLU A 293 -16.89 13.16 -10.82
N HIS A 294 -16.54 12.09 -10.08
CA HIS A 294 -16.81 10.69 -10.44
C HIS A 294 -18.28 10.28 -10.26
N ALA A 295 -19.12 11.12 -9.62
CA ALA A 295 -20.50 10.79 -9.34
C ALA A 295 -21.32 10.42 -10.59
N GLY A 296 -21.04 11.07 -11.73
CA GLY A 296 -21.69 10.77 -13.01
C GLY A 296 -21.38 9.38 -13.52
N GLY A 297 -20.09 9.02 -13.55
CA GLY A 297 -19.62 7.70 -13.98
C GLY A 297 -20.08 6.58 -13.04
N LEU A 298 -20.01 6.81 -11.72
CA LEU A 298 -20.49 5.84 -10.71
C LEU A 298 -22.00 5.58 -10.84
N ALA A 299 -22.80 6.62 -11.06
CA ALA A 299 -24.23 6.48 -11.29
C ALA A 299 -24.51 5.67 -12.57
N ALA A 300 -23.79 5.95 -13.66
CA ALA A 300 -23.96 5.28 -14.93
C ALA A 300 -23.63 3.78 -14.87
N VAL A 301 -22.51 3.39 -14.23
CA VAL A 301 -22.17 1.96 -14.07
C VAL A 301 -23.13 1.25 -13.13
N ALA A 302 -23.63 1.92 -12.08
CA ALA A 302 -24.62 1.35 -11.17
C ALA A 302 -25.99 1.15 -11.86
N GLU A 303 -26.39 2.08 -12.72
CA GLU A 303 -27.60 1.95 -13.56
C GLU A 303 -27.46 0.78 -14.56
N ARG A 304 -26.27 0.64 -15.18
CA ARG A 304 -26.00 -0.39 -16.17
C ARG A 304 -25.99 -1.80 -15.59
N TYR A 305 -25.25 -1.99 -14.48
CA TYR A 305 -24.96 -3.33 -13.95
C TYR A 305 -25.68 -3.65 -12.64
N GLY A 306 -26.36 -2.69 -12.07
CA GLY A 306 -27.16 -2.84 -10.85
C GLY A 306 -26.34 -2.66 -9.56
N THR A 307 -27.09 -2.41 -8.47
CA THR A 307 -26.52 -2.10 -7.15
C THR A 307 -25.69 -3.24 -6.58
N GLY A 308 -26.10 -4.50 -6.78
CA GLY A 308 -25.36 -5.66 -6.27
C GLY A 308 -23.98 -5.84 -6.95
N TRP A 309 -23.87 -5.47 -8.22
CA TRP A 309 -22.58 -5.43 -8.91
C TRP A 309 -21.72 -4.30 -8.35
N MET A 310 -22.28 -3.11 -8.18
CA MET A 310 -21.57 -1.96 -7.63
C MET A 310 -21.07 -2.22 -6.21
N HIS A 311 -21.85 -2.96 -5.40
CA HIS A 311 -21.42 -3.37 -4.04
C HIS A 311 -20.10 -4.16 -4.09
N ARG A 312 -20.00 -5.16 -4.97
CA ARG A 312 -18.76 -5.94 -5.10
C ARG A 312 -17.54 -5.10 -5.51
N VAL A 313 -17.74 -4.13 -6.41
CA VAL A 313 -16.67 -3.22 -6.84
C VAL A 313 -16.22 -2.33 -5.69
N VAL A 314 -17.16 -1.74 -4.97
CA VAL A 314 -16.88 -0.89 -3.81
C VAL A 314 -16.19 -1.68 -2.69
N ASP A 315 -16.66 -2.89 -2.38
CA ASP A 315 -16.03 -3.76 -1.38
C ASP A 315 -14.58 -4.10 -1.76
N ALA A 316 -14.31 -4.38 -3.04
CA ALA A 316 -12.95 -4.63 -3.53
C ALA A 316 -12.06 -3.39 -3.37
N TRP A 317 -12.59 -2.18 -3.62
CA TRP A 317 -11.86 -0.93 -3.42
C TRP A 317 -11.50 -0.66 -1.97
N PHE A 318 -12.42 -0.95 -1.02
CA PHE A 318 -12.12 -0.85 0.42
C PHE A 318 -11.10 -1.91 0.86
N ALA A 319 -11.19 -3.13 0.33
CA ALA A 319 -10.27 -4.21 0.66
C ALA A 319 -8.85 -3.99 0.11
N SER A 320 -8.71 -3.26 -1.01
CA SER A 320 -7.43 -2.95 -1.64
C SER A 320 -6.73 -1.70 -1.11
N GLU A 321 -7.36 -0.96 -0.18
CA GLU A 321 -6.78 0.26 0.41
C GLU A 321 -5.57 -0.09 1.28
N HIS A 322 -4.37 0.24 0.79
CA HIS A 322 -3.09 -0.08 1.44
C HIS A 322 -2.38 1.16 2.02
N ARG A 323 -3.12 2.24 2.25
CA ARG A 323 -2.53 3.45 2.83
C ARG A 323 -2.13 3.24 4.28
N LEU A 324 -1.13 3.99 4.72
CA LEU A 324 -0.80 4.08 6.14
C LEU A 324 -2.03 4.53 6.94
N PRO A 325 -2.22 4.05 8.18
CA PRO A 325 -3.38 4.41 9.00
C PRO A 325 -3.67 5.91 9.07
N SER A 326 -2.62 6.76 9.05
CA SER A 326 -2.75 8.22 9.05
C SER A 326 -3.32 8.79 7.74
N GLN A 327 -3.18 8.09 6.62
CA GLN A 327 -3.61 8.54 5.29
C GLN A 327 -4.92 7.88 4.82
N GLN A 328 -5.35 6.84 5.51
CA GLN A 328 -6.50 6.01 5.14
C GLN A 328 -7.80 6.80 5.04
N TYR A 329 -7.94 7.90 5.80
CA TYR A 329 -9.17 8.66 5.91
C TYR A 329 -9.13 10.04 5.23
N GLU A 330 -8.00 10.47 4.67
CA GLU A 330 -7.88 11.81 4.06
C GLU A 330 -8.93 12.06 2.96
N TRP A 331 -9.24 11.03 2.16
CA TRP A 331 -10.20 11.13 1.08
C TRP A 331 -11.64 11.33 1.57
N THR A 332 -11.95 10.97 2.82
CA THR A 332 -13.31 11.03 3.38
C THR A 332 -13.83 12.46 3.49
N GLU A 333 -12.97 13.47 3.49
CA GLU A 333 -13.36 14.88 3.40
C GLU A 333 -14.25 15.16 2.18
N ARG A 334 -14.00 14.45 1.08
CA ARG A 334 -14.77 14.58 -0.16
C ARG A 334 -16.08 13.76 -0.18
N LEU A 335 -16.27 12.88 0.81
CA LEU A 335 -17.40 11.95 0.85
C LEU A 335 -18.77 12.65 0.90
N PRO A 336 -19.02 13.69 1.72
CA PRO A 336 -20.31 14.37 1.77
C PRO A 336 -20.73 14.95 0.43
N GLU A 337 -19.81 15.65 -0.26
CA GLU A 337 -20.08 16.23 -1.58
C GLU A 337 -20.30 15.15 -2.65
N LEU A 338 -19.48 14.09 -2.65
CA LEU A 338 -19.64 12.95 -3.54
C LEU A 338 -21.00 12.30 -3.36
N CYS A 339 -21.42 12.04 -2.13
CA CYS A 339 -22.72 11.45 -1.82
C CYS A 339 -23.90 12.36 -2.19
N ALA A 340 -23.74 13.67 -1.99
CA ALA A 340 -24.74 14.65 -2.45
C ALA A 340 -24.87 14.64 -3.98
N ALA A 341 -23.73 14.63 -4.70
CA ALA A 341 -23.70 14.56 -6.16
C ALA A 341 -24.30 13.26 -6.72
N LEU A 342 -24.10 12.12 -6.04
CA LEU A 342 -24.72 10.83 -6.38
C LEU A 342 -26.23 10.86 -6.17
N ARG A 343 -26.72 11.41 -5.04
CA ARG A 343 -28.17 11.55 -4.78
C ARG A 343 -28.84 12.45 -5.80
N ALA A 344 -28.22 13.55 -6.18
CA ALA A 344 -28.70 14.44 -7.24
C ALA A 344 -28.86 13.69 -8.59
N ARG A 345 -28.12 12.62 -8.82
CA ARG A 345 -28.18 11.74 -10.00
C ARG A 345 -29.04 10.48 -9.79
N ARG A 346 -29.84 10.43 -8.73
CA ARG A 346 -30.68 9.28 -8.36
C ARG A 346 -29.90 7.99 -8.07
N ALA A 347 -28.61 8.09 -7.74
CA ALA A 347 -27.73 6.99 -7.36
C ALA A 347 -27.58 6.87 -5.83
N SER A 348 -28.67 7.05 -5.07
CA SER A 348 -28.66 7.03 -3.61
C SER A 348 -28.13 5.72 -3.02
N ALA A 349 -28.36 4.59 -3.72
CA ALA A 349 -27.82 3.30 -3.30
C ALA A 349 -26.27 3.28 -3.32
N VAL A 350 -25.63 3.90 -4.32
CA VAL A 350 -24.16 4.02 -4.39
C VAL A 350 -23.65 4.93 -3.27
N ALA A 351 -24.31 6.07 -3.03
CA ALA A 351 -23.96 6.95 -1.92
C ALA A 351 -24.02 6.21 -0.57
N ARG A 352 -25.06 5.39 -0.35
CA ARG A 352 -25.19 4.57 0.84
C ARG A 352 -24.10 3.51 0.95
N LEU A 353 -23.73 2.82 -0.14
CA LEU A 353 -22.63 1.85 -0.16
C LEU A 353 -21.29 2.49 0.27
N LEU A 354 -20.95 3.65 -0.28
CA LEU A 354 -19.73 4.36 0.08
C LEU A 354 -19.73 4.82 1.54
N SER A 355 -20.85 5.43 2.00
CA SER A 355 -20.98 5.86 3.40
C SER A 355 -20.92 4.68 4.37
N ALA A 356 -21.57 3.56 4.05
CA ALA A 356 -21.55 2.35 4.86
C ALA A 356 -20.16 1.72 4.92
N GLY A 357 -19.39 1.72 3.80
CA GLY A 357 -18.02 1.25 3.77
C GLY A 357 -17.08 2.08 4.66
N VAL A 358 -17.21 3.43 4.61
CA VAL A 358 -16.46 4.31 5.52
C VAL A 358 -16.86 4.07 6.97
N TRP A 359 -18.16 3.93 7.25
CA TRP A 359 -18.61 3.59 8.60
C TRP A 359 -18.01 2.27 9.09
N ALA A 360 -17.99 1.23 8.28
CA ALA A 360 -17.41 -0.07 8.63
C ALA A 360 -15.92 0.05 8.98
N ALA A 361 -15.16 0.87 8.23
CA ALA A 361 -13.76 1.15 8.52
C ALA A 361 -13.58 1.91 9.85
N VAL A 362 -14.36 2.96 10.08
CA VAL A 362 -14.36 3.74 11.33
C VAL A 362 -14.75 2.86 12.52
N ASP A 363 -15.82 2.06 12.37
CA ASP A 363 -16.29 1.13 13.40
C ASP A 363 -15.24 0.10 13.78
N SER A 364 -14.53 -0.44 12.79
CA SER A 364 -13.40 -1.35 13.01
C SER A 364 -12.27 -0.65 13.77
N GLY A 365 -11.92 0.59 13.39
CA GLY A 365 -10.94 1.42 14.10
C GLY A 365 -11.34 1.70 15.55
N LEU A 366 -12.60 2.07 15.78
CA LEU A 366 -13.13 2.27 17.13
C LEU A 366 -13.02 1.00 17.99
N ARG A 367 -13.30 -0.19 17.44
CA ARG A 367 -13.13 -1.47 18.17
C ARG A 367 -11.67 -1.77 18.47
N LEU A 368 -10.79 -1.57 17.51
CA LEU A 368 -9.36 -1.84 17.68
C LEU A 368 -8.77 -0.96 18.77
N TRP A 369 -8.98 0.34 18.71
CA TRP A 369 -8.34 1.31 19.58
C TRP A 369 -8.96 1.43 20.97
N THR A 370 -10.10 0.76 21.24
CA THR A 370 -10.63 0.63 22.60
C THR A 370 -9.87 -0.40 23.44
N THR A 371 -9.14 -1.33 22.79
CA THR A 371 -8.49 -2.46 23.48
C THR A 371 -6.99 -2.58 23.23
N THR A 372 -6.42 -1.82 22.28
CA THR A 372 -5.02 -2.00 21.83
C THR A 372 -4.16 -0.78 22.18
N GLY A 373 -2.95 -1.02 22.65
CA GLY A 373 -1.95 0.01 22.95
C GLY A 373 -2.06 0.63 24.33
N SER A 374 -1.17 1.58 24.63
CA SER A 374 -1.22 2.38 25.86
C SER A 374 -2.41 3.35 25.88
N ALA A 375 -2.77 3.90 27.04
CA ALA A 375 -3.86 4.86 27.15
C ALA A 375 -3.64 6.10 26.27
N GLU A 376 -2.40 6.58 26.18
CA GLU A 376 -2.02 7.71 25.33
C GLU A 376 -2.21 7.40 23.85
N ILE A 377 -1.73 6.24 23.38
CA ILE A 377 -1.89 5.80 21.99
C ILE A 377 -3.37 5.62 21.66
N ARG A 378 -4.14 4.97 22.55
CA ARG A 378 -5.59 4.81 22.34
C ARG A 378 -6.31 6.14 22.19
N CYS A 379 -6.04 7.10 23.10
CA CYS A 379 -6.64 8.42 23.03
C CYS A 379 -6.30 9.13 21.70
N ALA A 380 -5.03 9.16 21.30
CA ALA A 380 -4.61 9.78 20.06
C ALA A 380 -5.26 9.14 18.83
N GLN A 381 -5.34 7.81 18.76
CA GLN A 381 -5.96 7.09 17.65
C GLN A 381 -7.48 7.26 17.60
N LEU A 382 -8.15 7.27 18.74
CA LEU A 382 -9.60 7.55 18.83
C LEU A 382 -9.92 8.97 18.37
N GLN A 383 -9.10 9.96 18.72
CA GLN A 383 -9.27 11.34 18.25
C GLN A 383 -9.10 11.47 16.73
N GLN A 384 -8.18 10.71 16.11
CA GLN A 384 -8.01 10.68 14.65
C GLN A 384 -9.24 10.18 13.90
N LEU A 385 -10.08 9.36 14.53
CA LEU A 385 -11.32 8.87 13.92
C LEU A 385 -12.47 9.90 13.94
N ALA A 386 -12.31 11.02 14.61
CA ALA A 386 -13.35 12.05 14.74
C ALA A 386 -13.73 12.67 13.38
N LEU A 387 -12.74 13.03 12.56
CA LEU A 387 -12.98 13.61 11.22
C LEU A 387 -13.67 12.64 10.27
N PRO A 388 -13.18 11.40 10.05
CA PRO A 388 -13.90 10.45 9.19
C PRO A 388 -15.30 10.11 9.74
N LEU A 389 -15.49 10.08 11.07
CA LEU A 389 -16.82 9.93 11.66
C LEU A 389 -17.74 11.10 11.32
N TRP A 390 -17.24 12.34 11.38
CA TRP A 390 -18.00 13.51 10.93
C TRP A 390 -18.39 13.41 9.46
N HIS A 391 -17.42 13.09 8.59
CA HIS A 391 -17.67 13.00 7.16
C HIS A 391 -18.73 11.92 6.81
N VAL A 392 -18.70 10.79 7.51
CA VAL A 392 -19.73 9.76 7.27
C VAL A 392 -21.10 10.16 7.81
N LEU A 393 -21.18 10.83 8.96
CA LEU A 393 -22.47 11.35 9.48
C LEU A 393 -23.08 12.39 8.53
N ALA A 394 -22.25 13.28 7.97
CA ALA A 394 -22.67 14.28 6.99
C ALA A 394 -23.07 13.64 5.65
N ALA A 395 -22.45 12.52 5.27
CA ALA A 395 -22.71 11.81 4.03
C ALA A 395 -23.85 10.78 4.12
N ALA A 396 -24.19 10.28 5.31
CA ALA A 396 -25.17 9.21 5.51
C ALA A 396 -26.60 9.67 5.17
N ASP A 397 -27.44 8.74 4.71
CA ASP A 397 -28.89 8.90 4.75
C ASP A 397 -29.40 8.73 6.19
N GLU A 398 -30.68 9.04 6.40
CA GLU A 398 -31.30 9.02 7.73
C GLU A 398 -31.18 7.65 8.40
N GLU A 399 -31.49 6.56 7.70
CA GLU A 399 -31.45 5.20 8.24
C GLU A 399 -30.03 4.77 8.66
N LEU A 400 -29.02 5.04 7.82
CA LEU A 400 -27.63 4.74 8.13
C LEU A 400 -27.13 5.61 9.28
N ARG A 401 -27.49 6.88 9.30
CA ARG A 401 -27.13 7.83 10.37
C ARG A 401 -27.68 7.38 11.72
N ASP A 402 -28.96 7.02 11.77
CA ASP A 402 -29.60 6.51 12.99
C ASP A 402 -28.92 5.23 13.49
N GLY A 403 -28.55 4.33 12.58
CA GLY A 403 -27.76 3.15 12.91
C GLY A 403 -26.39 3.47 13.49
N ILE A 404 -25.68 4.45 12.93
CA ILE A 404 -24.38 4.93 13.43
C ILE A 404 -24.54 5.53 14.83
N LEU A 405 -25.53 6.41 15.03
CA LEU A 405 -25.79 7.03 16.31
C LEU A 405 -26.11 5.99 17.39
N ALA A 406 -26.98 5.02 17.08
CA ALA A 406 -27.30 3.93 18.00
C ALA A 406 -26.04 3.11 18.39
N ALA A 407 -25.19 2.78 17.41
CA ALA A 407 -23.95 2.05 17.67
C ALA A 407 -22.96 2.83 18.52
N LEU A 408 -22.86 4.16 18.35
CA LEU A 408 -21.99 5.02 19.16
C LEU A 408 -22.49 5.14 20.59
N LEU A 409 -23.79 5.30 20.79
CA LEU A 409 -24.43 5.37 22.10
C LEU A 409 -24.24 4.06 22.90
N ASP A 410 -24.38 2.91 22.24
CA ASP A 410 -24.18 1.58 22.84
C ASP A 410 -22.75 1.34 23.34
N ARG A 411 -21.75 1.96 22.70
CA ARG A 411 -20.34 1.82 23.09
C ARG A 411 -19.95 2.51 24.38
N GLY A 412 -20.72 3.43 24.82
CA GLY A 412 -20.55 4.09 26.12
C GLY A 412 -19.24 4.91 26.21
N ASP A 413 -18.63 4.88 27.39
CA ASP A 413 -17.43 5.67 27.71
C ASP A 413 -16.21 5.33 26.83
N THR A 414 -16.20 4.17 26.18
CA THR A 414 -15.06 3.72 25.37
C THR A 414 -14.77 4.59 24.14
N VAL A 415 -15.75 5.34 23.64
CA VAL A 415 -15.63 6.23 22.48
C VAL A 415 -15.72 7.72 22.85
N LEU A 416 -15.80 8.06 24.13
CA LEU A 416 -16.01 9.43 24.58
C LEU A 416 -14.95 10.40 24.03
N GLU A 417 -13.68 9.99 23.99
CA GLU A 417 -12.57 10.79 23.44
C GLU A 417 -12.79 11.11 21.96
N CYS A 418 -13.23 10.13 21.18
CA CYS A 418 -13.56 10.33 19.77
C CYS A 418 -14.74 11.29 19.61
N LEU A 419 -15.81 11.09 20.38
CA LEU A 419 -17.01 11.93 20.33
C LEU A 419 -16.72 13.37 20.76
N MET A 420 -15.92 13.58 21.79
CA MET A 420 -15.52 14.93 22.21
C MET A 420 -14.68 15.64 21.15
N ALA A 421 -13.75 14.91 20.50
CA ALA A 421 -12.98 15.44 19.37
C ALA A 421 -13.87 15.78 18.16
N LEU A 422 -14.83 14.92 17.84
CA LEU A 422 -15.85 15.15 16.81
C LEU A 422 -16.66 16.44 17.10
N LEU A 423 -17.22 16.56 18.29
CA LEU A 423 -18.06 17.70 18.66
C LEU A 423 -17.26 19.02 18.69
N ARG A 424 -15.99 18.99 19.10
CA ARG A 424 -15.11 20.17 19.04
C ARG A 424 -14.85 20.61 17.60
N HIS A 425 -14.49 19.68 16.72
CA HIS A 425 -14.28 19.98 15.32
C HIS A 425 -15.55 20.52 14.66
N THR A 426 -16.68 19.86 14.89
CA THR A 426 -17.95 20.28 14.25
C THR A 426 -18.44 21.63 14.75
N ALA A 427 -18.15 22.01 16.00
CA ALA A 427 -18.49 23.34 16.52
C ALA A 427 -17.71 24.49 15.85
N GLU A 428 -16.60 24.20 15.19
CA GLU A 428 -15.82 25.17 14.43
C GLU A 428 -16.37 25.39 13.02
N VAL A 429 -17.01 24.37 12.43
CA VAL A 429 -17.42 24.34 11.02
C VAL A 429 -18.94 24.39 10.81
N LEU A 430 -19.74 24.06 11.82
CA LEU A 430 -21.21 23.98 11.74
C LEU A 430 -21.87 24.67 12.93
N PRO A 431 -22.79 25.64 12.70
CA PRO A 431 -23.58 26.23 13.77
C PRO A 431 -24.33 25.15 14.57
N THR A 432 -24.42 25.33 15.90
CA THR A 432 -25.08 24.37 16.80
C THR A 432 -26.57 24.21 16.48
N ALA A 433 -27.22 25.22 15.96
CA ALA A 433 -28.61 25.16 15.47
C ALA A 433 -28.83 24.12 14.36
N GLU A 434 -27.77 23.72 13.62
CA GLU A 434 -27.82 22.72 12.54
C GLU A 434 -27.47 21.31 13.02
N TRP A 435 -27.06 21.13 14.27
CA TRP A 435 -26.62 19.84 14.82
C TRP A 435 -27.71 18.77 14.82
N GLY A 436 -28.97 19.17 14.99
CA GLY A 436 -30.11 18.24 14.98
C GLY A 436 -30.21 17.45 13.68
N GLY A 437 -29.94 18.09 12.54
CA GLY A 437 -29.96 17.43 11.22
C GLY A 437 -28.89 16.35 11.04
N ALA A 438 -27.78 16.44 11.75
CA ALA A 438 -26.68 15.47 11.74
C ALA A 438 -26.71 14.50 12.95
N GLY A 439 -27.63 14.66 13.90
CA GLY A 439 -27.71 13.86 15.13
C GLY A 439 -26.65 14.23 16.18
N LEU A 440 -25.89 15.31 15.98
CA LEU A 440 -24.83 15.75 16.90
C LEU A 440 -25.37 16.24 18.24
N ASP A 441 -26.60 16.75 18.27
CA ASP A 441 -27.31 17.14 19.50
C ASP A 441 -27.59 15.95 20.42
N VAL A 442 -27.85 14.77 19.84
CA VAL A 442 -28.02 13.52 20.58
C VAL A 442 -26.69 13.09 21.19
N LEU A 443 -25.61 13.10 20.41
CA LEU A 443 -24.26 12.77 20.89
C LEU A 443 -23.78 13.76 21.95
N ALA A 444 -24.01 15.06 21.76
CA ALA A 444 -23.64 16.10 22.72
C ALA A 444 -24.38 15.95 24.06
N ARG A 445 -25.65 15.53 24.04
CA ARG A 445 -26.43 15.22 25.24
C ARG A 445 -25.86 14.01 25.97
N ASP A 446 -25.62 12.92 25.26
CA ASP A 446 -25.06 11.70 25.82
C ASP A 446 -23.66 11.95 26.44
N CYS A 447 -22.78 12.63 25.72
CA CYS A 447 -21.48 13.03 26.25
C CYS A 447 -21.60 13.89 27.52
N ALA A 448 -22.51 14.88 27.54
CA ALA A 448 -22.72 15.72 28.72
C ALA A 448 -23.22 14.91 29.92
N ASP A 449 -24.11 13.94 29.71
CA ASP A 449 -24.62 13.11 30.82
C ASP A 449 -23.53 12.17 31.35
N ARG A 450 -22.69 11.60 30.51
CA ARG A 450 -21.52 10.79 30.93
C ARG A 450 -20.48 11.62 31.69
N LEU A 451 -20.12 12.80 31.16
CA LEU A 451 -19.17 13.70 31.82
C LEU A 451 -19.71 14.17 33.17
N ARG A 452 -21.00 14.48 33.28
CA ARG A 452 -21.66 14.81 34.54
C ARG A 452 -21.54 13.66 35.53
N ALA A 453 -21.81 12.43 35.12
CA ALA A 453 -21.66 11.25 35.96
C ALA A 453 -20.22 11.07 36.48
N VAL A 454 -19.20 11.38 35.66
CA VAL A 454 -17.78 11.38 36.10
C VAL A 454 -17.53 12.48 37.16
N CYS A 455 -18.05 13.69 36.97
CA CYS A 455 -17.89 14.80 37.91
C CYS A 455 -18.61 14.55 39.23
N GLU A 456 -19.78 13.92 39.24
CA GLU A 456 -20.61 13.63 40.42
C GLU A 456 -20.12 12.40 41.20
N ARG A 457 -19.24 11.56 40.65
CA ARG A 457 -18.65 10.45 41.43
C ARG A 457 -17.97 10.98 42.69
N PRO A 458 -18.16 10.35 43.85
CA PRO A 458 -17.44 10.75 45.05
C PRO A 458 -15.92 10.75 44.84
N SER A 459 -15.23 11.76 45.37
CA SER A 459 -13.76 11.76 45.33
C SER A 459 -13.24 10.58 46.13
N ARG A 460 -12.19 9.94 45.67
CA ARG A 460 -11.49 8.90 46.41
C ARG A 460 -11.03 9.47 47.78
N ALA A 461 -11.25 8.74 48.85
CA ALA A 461 -10.70 9.10 50.15
C ALA A 461 -9.16 9.07 50.09
N ALA A 462 -8.50 10.00 50.81
CA ALA A 462 -7.04 10.13 50.75
C ALA A 462 -6.27 8.88 51.26
N ASP A 463 -6.96 8.03 52.00
CA ASP A 463 -6.46 6.76 52.51
C ASP A 463 -6.91 5.53 51.70
N ASP A 464 -7.70 5.71 50.63
CA ASP A 464 -8.16 4.62 49.78
C ASP A 464 -7.17 4.36 48.63
N TRP A 465 -6.29 3.40 48.84
CA TRP A 465 -5.29 2.93 47.86
C TRP A 465 -5.77 1.74 47.00
N SER A 466 -7.06 1.45 46.98
CA SER A 466 -7.58 0.37 46.19
C SER A 466 -7.50 0.69 44.69
N VAL A 467 -7.12 -0.32 43.89
CA VAL A 467 -7.09 -0.26 42.41
C VAL A 467 -7.98 -1.37 41.92
N ALA A 468 -9.00 -1.03 41.13
CA ALA A 468 -9.80 -2.01 40.42
C ALA A 468 -8.97 -2.58 39.25
N TRP A 469 -8.92 -3.87 39.13
CA TRP A 469 -8.18 -4.55 38.09
C TRP A 469 -8.74 -5.95 37.83
N ASP A 470 -8.84 -6.34 36.53
CA ASP A 470 -9.31 -7.65 36.12
C ASP A 470 -8.14 -8.61 35.94
N ALA A 471 -8.17 -9.69 36.71
CA ALA A 471 -7.11 -10.69 36.74
C ALA A 471 -7.26 -11.75 35.64
N CYS A 472 -6.15 -12.36 35.21
CA CYS A 472 -6.18 -13.50 34.26
C CYS A 472 -6.64 -14.84 34.88
N GLY A 473 -7.03 -14.86 36.15
CA GLY A 473 -7.51 -16.04 36.87
C GLY A 473 -6.43 -16.96 37.41
N CYS A 474 -5.12 -16.71 37.19
CA CYS A 474 -4.04 -17.52 37.78
C CYS A 474 -3.78 -17.12 39.24
N GLU A 475 -3.14 -18.00 40.02
CA GLU A 475 -2.82 -17.79 41.45
C GLU A 475 -2.03 -16.49 41.67
N LEU A 476 -1.02 -16.20 40.83
CA LEU A 476 -0.22 -14.98 40.92
C LEU A 476 -1.08 -13.71 40.74
N CYS A 477 -1.98 -13.74 39.78
CA CYS A 477 -2.91 -12.63 39.54
C CYS A 477 -3.94 -12.51 40.68
N GLY A 478 -4.31 -13.62 41.32
CA GLY A 478 -5.14 -13.59 42.55
C GLY A 478 -4.46 -12.83 43.69
N VAL A 479 -3.18 -13.08 43.96
CA VAL A 479 -2.39 -12.38 44.98
C VAL A 479 -2.19 -10.90 44.62
N LEU A 480 -1.88 -10.61 43.33
CA LEU A 480 -1.75 -9.24 42.83
C LEU A 480 -3.08 -8.48 42.98
N GLY A 481 -4.20 -9.10 42.58
CA GLY A 481 -5.54 -8.52 42.69
C GLY A 481 -5.95 -8.24 44.14
N ALA A 482 -5.64 -9.15 45.08
CA ALA A 482 -5.87 -8.93 46.49
C ALA A 482 -5.03 -7.75 47.05
N PHE A 483 -3.78 -7.60 46.60
CA PHE A 483 -2.97 -6.44 46.93
C PHE A 483 -3.55 -5.16 46.33
N LEU A 484 -3.91 -5.18 45.04
CA LEU A 484 -4.49 -4.02 44.37
C LEU A 484 -5.81 -3.59 44.99
N GLY A 485 -6.72 -4.50 45.29
CA GLY A 485 -8.03 -4.23 45.91
C GLY A 485 -7.97 -3.75 47.36
N SER A 486 -6.84 -3.89 48.05
CA SER A 486 -6.70 -3.43 49.45
C SER A 486 -6.65 -1.90 49.52
N ARG A 487 -7.52 -1.29 50.35
CA ARG A 487 -7.57 0.16 50.58
C ARG A 487 -6.36 0.69 51.35
N SER A 488 -5.86 -0.06 52.34
CA SER A 488 -4.81 0.41 53.25
C SER A 488 -3.41 -0.08 52.91
N ARG A 489 -3.29 -1.21 52.18
CA ARG A 489 -2.00 -1.82 51.88
C ARG A 489 -1.34 -1.11 50.69
N ARG A 490 -0.24 -0.39 50.96
CA ARG A 490 0.52 0.35 49.95
C ARG A 490 1.71 -0.40 49.41
N VAL A 491 2.26 -1.36 50.17
CA VAL A 491 3.46 -2.12 49.79
C VAL A 491 3.19 -3.60 49.93
N LEU A 492 3.65 -4.38 48.95
CA LEU A 492 3.67 -5.83 48.99
C LEU A 492 5.11 -6.30 48.74
N GLU A 493 5.69 -7.03 49.69
CA GLU A 493 6.93 -7.75 49.50
C GLU A 493 6.60 -9.22 49.24
N TRP A 494 7.04 -9.71 48.06
CA TRP A 494 6.62 -11.01 47.56
C TRP A 494 7.81 -11.81 47.06
N PRO A 495 8.32 -12.81 47.82
CA PRO A 495 9.34 -13.73 47.32
C PRO A 495 8.77 -14.57 46.15
N LEU A 496 9.34 -14.41 44.95
CA LEU A 496 8.90 -15.10 43.72
C LEU A 496 10.07 -15.64 42.90
N ALA A 497 9.86 -16.79 42.27
CA ALA A 497 10.72 -17.30 41.20
C ALA A 497 10.78 -16.33 40.01
N LYS A 498 11.81 -16.45 39.17
CA LYS A 498 12.05 -15.56 38.02
C LYS A 498 10.82 -15.46 37.11
N GLU A 499 10.23 -16.57 36.76
CA GLU A 499 9.04 -16.69 35.91
C GLU A 499 7.83 -15.92 36.50
N GLY A 500 7.55 -16.14 37.81
CA GLY A 500 6.47 -15.44 38.48
C GLY A 500 6.66 -13.92 38.52
N ARG A 501 7.92 -13.47 38.76
CA ARG A 501 8.22 -12.03 38.69
C ARG A 501 7.97 -11.45 37.30
N ARG A 502 8.44 -12.15 36.24
CA ARG A 502 8.21 -11.74 34.85
C ARG A 502 6.72 -11.61 34.55
N HIS A 503 5.93 -12.61 34.94
CA HIS A 503 4.48 -12.57 34.76
C HIS A 503 3.85 -11.34 35.44
N VAL A 504 4.17 -11.08 36.71
CA VAL A 504 3.61 -9.96 37.44
C VAL A 504 4.06 -8.60 36.86
N HIS A 505 5.34 -8.45 36.47
CA HIS A 505 5.84 -7.26 35.77
C HIS A 505 5.03 -6.99 34.51
N THR A 506 4.93 -7.99 33.62
CA THR A 506 4.17 -7.87 32.36
C THR A 506 2.72 -7.44 32.63
N ARG A 507 2.07 -7.98 33.69
CA ARG A 507 0.68 -7.62 34.03
C ARG A 507 0.54 -6.18 34.56
N ILE A 508 1.50 -5.72 35.33
CA ILE A 508 1.51 -4.33 35.85
C ILE A 508 1.75 -3.35 34.70
N ASP A 509 2.73 -3.64 33.84
CA ASP A 509 3.12 -2.76 32.73
C ASP A 509 2.05 -2.73 31.64
N SER A 510 1.52 -3.90 31.24
CA SER A 510 0.49 -3.97 30.20
C SER A 510 -0.86 -3.35 30.61
N ALA A 511 -1.17 -3.33 31.89
CA ALA A 511 -2.37 -2.69 32.45
C ALA A 511 -2.10 -1.26 32.96
N GLU A 512 -0.90 -0.72 32.76
CA GLU A 512 -0.48 0.62 33.20
C GLU A 512 -0.87 0.91 34.64
N LEU A 513 -0.76 -0.10 35.52
CA LEU A 513 -1.18 0.04 36.92
C LEU A 513 -0.33 1.07 37.64
N PRO A 514 -0.92 1.90 38.53
CA PRO A 514 -0.20 2.91 39.32
C PRO A 514 0.63 2.23 40.43
N VAL A 515 1.49 1.31 40.06
CA VAL A 515 2.31 0.47 40.93
C VAL A 515 3.75 0.46 40.45
N ARG A 516 4.65 0.97 41.29
CA ARG A 516 6.08 0.83 41.09
C ARG A 516 6.50 -0.57 41.52
N HIS A 517 7.22 -1.29 40.66
CA HIS A 517 7.76 -2.61 40.95
C HIS A 517 9.28 -2.62 40.88
N ARG A 518 9.95 -3.31 41.78
CA ARG A 518 11.39 -3.56 41.76
C ARG A 518 11.71 -4.93 42.36
N THR A 519 12.78 -5.55 41.90
CA THR A 519 13.29 -6.79 42.47
C THR A 519 14.42 -6.53 43.45
N ARG A 520 14.23 -6.91 44.73
CA ARG A 520 15.28 -6.93 45.75
C ARG A 520 16.04 -8.25 45.65
N ARG A 521 17.33 -8.16 45.32
CA ARG A 521 18.19 -9.33 45.03
C ARG A 521 18.92 -9.83 46.27
N GLN A 522 18.19 -9.97 47.40
CA GLN A 522 18.70 -10.54 48.63
C GLN A 522 17.94 -11.84 48.93
N GLY A 523 18.68 -12.94 49.21
CA GLY A 523 18.07 -14.27 49.40
C GLY A 523 17.64 -14.96 48.11
N ARG A 524 17.16 -16.21 48.23
CA ARG A 524 16.55 -16.95 47.12
C ARG A 524 15.26 -17.61 47.62
N PRO A 525 14.12 -17.47 46.93
CA PRO A 525 13.91 -16.63 45.75
C PRO A 525 14.02 -15.13 46.03
N TYR A 526 14.33 -14.31 44.99
CA TYR A 526 14.36 -12.86 45.09
C TYR A 526 12.97 -12.30 45.41
N THR A 527 12.94 -11.19 46.15
CA THR A 527 11.69 -10.55 46.57
C THR A 527 11.27 -9.48 45.56
N LEU A 528 10.07 -9.64 44.97
CA LEU A 528 9.40 -8.58 44.24
C LEU A 528 8.77 -7.60 45.25
N VAL A 529 9.12 -6.33 45.15
CA VAL A 529 8.56 -5.27 45.96
C VAL A 529 7.64 -4.44 45.07
N LEU A 530 6.36 -4.44 45.39
CA LEU A 530 5.32 -3.64 44.73
C LEU A 530 4.92 -2.50 45.62
N THR A 531 4.86 -1.28 45.06
CA THR A 531 4.47 -0.07 45.84
C THR A 531 3.44 0.71 45.02
N LYS A 532 2.23 0.89 45.54
CA LYS A 532 1.22 1.78 44.95
C LYS A 532 1.72 3.22 45.00
N THR A 533 1.57 3.92 43.87
CA THR A 533 2.10 5.28 43.70
C THR A 533 1.01 6.35 43.85
N GLN A 534 1.41 7.57 44.14
CA GLN A 534 0.51 8.72 44.18
C GLN A 534 -0.18 9.00 42.83
N GLU A 535 0.33 8.42 41.78
CA GLU A 535 -0.21 8.50 40.45
C GLU A 535 -1.68 8.04 40.35
N LEU A 536 -2.10 7.11 41.22
CA LEU A 536 -3.49 6.71 41.37
C LEU A 536 -4.43 7.93 41.60
N PHE A 537 -4.04 8.83 42.48
CA PHE A 537 -4.85 10.02 42.83
C PHE A 537 -4.71 11.11 41.77
N THR A 538 -3.50 11.32 41.25
CA THR A 538 -3.27 12.34 40.21
C THR A 538 -3.96 12.00 38.90
N ARG A 539 -3.99 10.74 38.50
CA ARG A 539 -4.74 10.30 37.32
C ARG A 539 -6.26 10.51 37.49
N GLU A 540 -6.82 10.11 38.64
CA GLU A 540 -8.26 10.34 38.90
C GLU A 540 -8.63 11.83 38.94
N GLN A 541 -7.77 12.65 39.53
CA GLN A 541 -7.96 14.11 39.56
C GLN A 541 -7.88 14.70 38.14
N ALA A 542 -6.93 14.24 37.32
CA ALA A 542 -6.79 14.70 35.94
C ALA A 542 -8.02 14.34 35.09
N VAL A 543 -8.51 13.09 35.17
CA VAL A 543 -9.74 12.64 34.48
C VAL A 543 -10.94 13.50 34.90
N ARG A 544 -11.11 13.78 36.18
CA ARG A 544 -12.21 14.61 36.68
C ARG A 544 -12.10 16.07 36.21
N SER A 545 -10.89 16.62 36.24
CA SER A 545 -10.65 18.00 35.80
C SER A 545 -10.93 18.16 34.33
N GLN A 546 -10.51 17.17 33.52
CA GLN A 546 -10.80 17.14 32.07
C GLN A 546 -12.30 17.01 31.82
N ALA A 547 -12.98 16.09 32.53
CA ALA A 547 -14.42 15.91 32.40
C ALA A 547 -15.20 17.19 32.77
N ALA A 548 -14.77 17.92 33.79
CA ALA A 548 -15.39 19.18 34.17
C ALA A 548 -15.18 20.27 33.10
N ALA A 549 -13.99 20.35 32.53
CA ALA A 549 -13.68 21.30 31.46
C ALA A 549 -14.52 21.00 30.19
N ASP A 550 -14.60 19.72 29.80
CA ASP A 550 -15.38 19.28 28.65
C ASP A 550 -16.88 19.51 28.84
N LEU A 551 -17.40 19.23 30.03
CA LEU A 551 -18.80 19.50 30.37
C LEU A 551 -19.11 21.01 30.34
N ALA A 552 -18.24 21.84 30.90
CA ALA A 552 -18.39 23.29 30.86
C ALA A 552 -18.39 23.83 29.42
N TRP A 553 -17.51 23.28 28.57
CA TRP A 553 -17.48 23.62 27.16
C TRP A 553 -18.80 23.24 26.45
N LEU A 554 -19.31 22.00 26.60
CA LEU A 554 -20.59 21.58 26.04
C LEU A 554 -21.76 22.45 26.51
N MET A 555 -21.78 22.82 27.77
CA MET A 555 -22.83 23.71 28.30
C MET A 555 -22.73 25.13 27.76
N SER A 556 -21.50 25.60 27.45
CA SER A 556 -21.32 26.94 26.83
C SER A 556 -21.82 27.00 25.38
N LEU A 557 -21.80 25.89 24.64
CA LEU A 557 -22.37 25.84 23.29
C LEU A 557 -23.89 26.05 23.31
N ARG A 558 -24.59 25.41 24.26
CA ARG A 558 -26.05 25.56 24.42
C ARG A 558 -26.52 26.92 24.90
N ALA A 559 -25.63 27.71 25.50
CA ALA A 559 -25.95 29.06 26.00
C ALA A 559 -25.76 30.16 24.93
N ARG A 560 -25.21 29.77 23.75
CA ARG A 560 -25.00 30.69 22.61
C ARG A 560 -26.13 30.67 21.59
N ASP A 561 -27.00 29.64 21.66
CA ASP A 561 -28.25 29.53 20.89
C ASP A 561 -29.43 30.14 21.67
#